data_f354677852c3625c776ab90bb6fbdb31
#
_entry.id   f354677852c3625c776ab90bb6fbdb31
#
_cell.length_a   1.000
_cell.length_b   1.000
_cell.length_c   1.000
_cell.angle_alpha   90.00
_cell.angle_beta   90.00
_cell.angle_gamma   90.00
#
_symmetry.space_group_name_H-M   'P 1'
#
loop_
_entity.id
_entity.type
_entity.pdbx_description
1 polymer ?
#
loop_
_entity_poly.entity_id
_entity_poly.type
_entity_poly.pdbx_seq_one_letter_code
_entity_poly.pdbx_strand_id
1 'polypeptide(L)'
;MILEQTVTWLEMTSPDQLRPGRLPPEPVELVPVGPPLAPLLGETTTRVGKPHGWTSRLAWSAAQWAEHLAKPGVRAWLARVGGDPAGVVEVEARPAHEVEITVFGLVPEFVGRGFGGHLLTQAVRLAWETAQPDGAPTRRVWLHTASADHAHALPNYQARGFRVVRSEVRRKVVPDEDG
;
A
#
# COMPACT_ATOMS: atom_id res chain seq x y z
N MET A 1 15.77 3.08 21.82
CA MET A 1 14.84 4.22 21.97
C MET A 1 13.41 3.76 21.76
N ILE A 2 12.49 4.28 22.54
CA ILE A 2 11.04 4.01 22.35
C ILE A 2 10.44 5.18 21.61
N LEU A 3 9.82 4.92 20.45
CA LEU A 3 9.07 5.92 19.72
C LEU A 3 7.57 5.63 19.84
N GLU A 4 6.81 6.66 20.12
CA GLU A 4 5.36 6.61 20.03
C GLU A 4 4.92 6.97 18.61
N GLN A 5 4.01 6.19 18.05
CA GLN A 5 3.38 6.52 16.78
C GLN A 5 1.88 6.30 16.86
N THR A 6 1.13 7.12 16.16
CA THR A 6 -0.31 6.96 16.00
C THR A 6 -0.57 6.12 14.76
N VAL A 7 -1.35 5.06 14.92
CA VAL A 7 -1.84 4.26 13.80
C VAL A 7 -3.31 4.61 13.59
N THR A 8 -3.68 4.90 12.36
CA THR A 8 -5.03 5.29 11.97
C THR A 8 -5.59 4.31 10.95
N TRP A 9 -6.79 3.78 11.21
CA TRP A 9 -7.53 2.91 10.28
C TRP A 9 -8.56 3.72 9.53
N LEU A 10 -8.63 3.49 8.22
CA LEU A 10 -9.57 4.14 7.31
C LEU A 10 -10.27 3.09 6.46
N GLU A 11 -11.49 3.41 6.03
CA GLU A 11 -12.30 2.51 5.22
C GLU A 11 -13.10 3.20 4.12
N MET A 12 -13.49 2.41 3.13
CA MET A 12 -14.61 2.65 2.22
C MET A 12 -15.58 1.48 2.34
N THR A 13 -16.87 1.76 2.33
CA THR A 13 -17.94 0.76 2.41
C THR A 13 -18.74 0.63 1.12
N SER A 14 -18.41 1.43 0.11
CA SER A 14 -18.98 1.38 -1.25
C SER A 14 -17.95 1.87 -2.27
N PRO A 15 -17.88 1.26 -3.45
CA PRO A 15 -17.04 1.76 -4.55
C PRO A 15 -17.35 3.20 -4.96
N ASP A 16 -18.60 3.63 -4.78
CA ASP A 16 -19.08 4.97 -5.13
C ASP A 16 -18.49 6.08 -4.25
N GLN A 17 -17.88 5.71 -3.13
CA GLN A 17 -17.21 6.67 -2.24
C GLN A 17 -15.84 7.12 -2.77
N LEU A 18 -15.30 6.43 -3.77
CA LEU A 18 -14.03 6.81 -4.38
C LEU A 18 -14.13 8.18 -5.05
N ARG A 19 -13.23 9.07 -4.66
CA ARG A 19 -13.00 10.37 -5.30
C ARG A 19 -11.69 10.30 -6.07
N PRO A 20 -11.73 10.14 -7.40
CA PRO A 20 -10.52 10.00 -8.20
C PRO A 20 -9.59 11.20 -8.05
N GLY A 21 -8.30 10.91 -7.98
CA GLY A 21 -7.25 11.93 -8.02
C GLY A 21 -7.08 12.51 -9.41
N ARG A 22 -6.27 13.55 -9.49
CA ARG A 22 -5.89 14.16 -10.76
C ARG A 22 -5.12 13.15 -11.62
N LEU A 23 -5.21 13.30 -12.94
CA LEU A 23 -4.38 12.55 -13.85
C LEU A 23 -2.89 12.86 -13.57
N PRO A 24 -2.02 11.86 -13.66
CA PRO A 24 -0.60 12.05 -13.43
C PRO A 24 0.04 12.83 -14.59
N PRO A 25 1.21 13.47 -14.37
CA PRO A 25 1.92 14.22 -15.41
C PRO A 25 2.46 13.33 -16.54
N GLU A 26 2.67 12.04 -16.25
CA GLU A 26 3.12 11.02 -17.18
C GLU A 26 2.31 9.74 -16.98
N PRO A 27 2.17 8.88 -18.00
CA PRO A 27 1.46 7.62 -17.87
C PRO A 27 2.08 6.72 -16.79
N VAL A 28 1.22 6.10 -15.99
CA VAL A 28 1.60 5.11 -14.99
C VAL A 28 1.15 3.73 -15.47
N GLU A 29 2.09 2.82 -15.62
CA GLU A 29 1.83 1.43 -15.93
C GLU A 29 1.79 0.61 -14.63
N LEU A 30 0.71 -0.14 -14.42
CA LEU A 30 0.58 -1.10 -13.32
C LEU A 30 0.87 -2.51 -13.84
N VAL A 31 1.98 -3.08 -13.38
CA VAL A 31 2.43 -4.41 -13.78
C VAL A 31 2.07 -5.41 -12.68
N PRO A 32 1.19 -6.40 -12.94
CA PRO A 32 0.91 -7.45 -11.98
C PRO A 32 2.19 -8.23 -11.63
N VAL A 33 2.38 -8.50 -10.34
CA VAL A 33 3.58 -9.17 -9.84
C VAL A 33 3.22 -10.56 -9.36
N GLY A 34 3.83 -11.57 -10.00
CA GLY A 34 3.88 -12.94 -9.53
C GLY A 34 5.26 -13.29 -8.98
N PRO A 35 5.48 -14.56 -8.56
CA PRO A 35 6.75 -15.01 -7.98
C PRO A 35 8.00 -14.66 -8.78
N PRO A 36 8.04 -14.69 -10.12
CA PRO A 36 9.22 -14.32 -10.90
C PRO A 36 9.69 -12.88 -10.70
N LEU A 37 8.78 -11.95 -10.38
CA LEU A 37 9.09 -10.54 -10.15
C LEU A 37 9.22 -10.20 -8.65
N ALA A 38 9.16 -11.19 -7.77
CA ALA A 38 9.26 -11.00 -6.33
C ALA A 38 10.53 -10.22 -5.90
N PRO A 39 11.73 -10.47 -6.46
CA PRO A 39 12.92 -9.70 -6.11
C PRO A 39 12.77 -8.20 -6.40
N LEU A 40 12.22 -7.84 -7.56
CA LEU A 40 12.00 -6.44 -7.93
C LEU A 40 10.94 -5.78 -7.05
N LEU A 41 9.86 -6.50 -6.71
CA LEU A 41 8.85 -6.01 -5.79
C LEU A 41 9.45 -5.76 -4.39
N GLY A 42 10.26 -6.69 -3.89
CA GLY A 42 10.92 -6.57 -2.59
C GLY A 42 11.87 -5.38 -2.53
N GLU A 43 12.69 -5.19 -3.54
CA GLU A 43 13.59 -4.04 -3.66
C GLU A 43 12.81 -2.71 -3.70
N THR A 44 11.77 -2.64 -4.52
CA THR A 44 10.96 -1.43 -4.66
C THR A 44 10.20 -1.13 -3.37
N THR A 45 9.62 -2.14 -2.72
CA THR A 45 8.94 -1.99 -1.42
C THR A 45 9.90 -1.46 -0.35
N THR A 46 11.13 -1.94 -0.33
CA THR A 46 12.16 -1.45 0.58
C THR A 46 12.48 0.02 0.33
N ARG A 47 12.61 0.43 -0.93
CA ARG A 47 12.85 1.84 -1.28
C ARG A 47 11.69 2.75 -0.88
N VAL A 48 10.46 2.29 -1.05
CA VAL A 48 9.25 3.03 -0.60
C VAL A 48 9.24 3.20 0.91
N GLY A 49 9.50 2.14 1.65
CA GLY A 49 9.31 2.10 3.10
C GLY A 49 10.49 2.62 3.92
N LYS A 50 11.70 2.67 3.36
CA LYS A 50 12.91 3.07 4.10
C LYS A 50 12.77 4.44 4.79
N PRO A 51 12.27 5.51 4.12
CA PRO A 51 12.09 6.80 4.79
C PRO A 51 11.10 6.79 5.94
N HIS A 52 10.25 5.77 6.03
CA HIS A 52 9.15 5.66 7.00
C HIS A 52 9.38 4.58 8.07
N GLY A 53 10.55 3.95 8.05
CA GLY A 53 10.91 2.92 9.02
C GLY A 53 10.12 1.62 8.86
N TRP A 54 9.70 1.28 7.66
CA TRP A 54 9.09 -0.02 7.37
C TRP A 54 10.14 -1.13 7.47
N THR A 55 9.98 -2.01 8.44
CA THR A 55 11.00 -3.03 8.75
C THR A 55 10.48 -4.46 8.64
N SER A 56 9.16 -4.65 8.61
CA SER A 56 8.54 -5.97 8.72
C SER A 56 8.93 -6.98 7.63
N ARG A 57 9.32 -6.50 6.45
CA ARG A 57 9.69 -7.34 5.31
C ARG A 57 11.14 -7.17 4.85
N LEU A 58 11.94 -6.37 5.55
CA LEU A 58 13.32 -6.10 5.15
C LEU A 58 14.18 -7.37 5.08
N ALA A 59 13.93 -8.33 5.98
CA ALA A 59 14.67 -9.57 6.05
C ALA A 59 14.05 -10.70 5.23
N TRP A 60 13.00 -10.44 4.46
CA TRP A 60 12.37 -11.48 3.66
C TRP A 60 13.31 -11.97 2.55
N SER A 61 13.50 -13.28 2.50
CA SER A 61 14.18 -13.95 1.39
C SER A 61 13.31 -13.96 0.12
N ALA A 62 13.91 -14.25 -1.00
CA ALA A 62 13.18 -14.48 -2.27
C ALA A 62 12.10 -15.57 -2.11
N ALA A 63 12.39 -16.62 -1.34
CA ALA A 63 11.43 -17.69 -1.06
C ALA A 63 10.24 -17.21 -0.24
N GLN A 64 10.46 -16.36 0.77
CA GLN A 64 9.38 -15.77 1.58
C GLN A 64 8.49 -14.84 0.76
N TRP A 65 9.08 -14.03 -0.12
CA TRP A 65 8.31 -13.20 -1.05
C TRP A 65 7.47 -14.05 -2.02
N ALA A 66 8.05 -15.10 -2.59
CA ALA A 66 7.33 -15.98 -3.50
C ALA A 66 6.18 -16.70 -2.80
N GLU A 67 6.39 -17.19 -1.58
CA GLU A 67 5.35 -17.82 -0.76
C GLU A 67 4.21 -16.84 -0.44
N HIS A 68 4.53 -15.61 -0.08
CA HIS A 68 3.55 -14.57 0.19
C HIS A 68 2.69 -14.26 -1.05
N LEU A 69 3.33 -14.07 -2.21
CA LEU A 69 2.64 -13.76 -3.46
C LEU A 69 1.81 -14.94 -4.00
N ALA A 70 2.11 -16.16 -3.56
CA ALA A 70 1.35 -17.36 -3.93
C ALA A 70 0.10 -17.57 -3.09
N LYS A 71 -0.08 -16.82 -2.00
CA LYS A 71 -1.28 -16.93 -1.15
C LYS A 71 -2.53 -16.54 -1.94
N PRO A 72 -3.61 -17.35 -1.87
CA PRO A 72 -4.90 -16.93 -2.41
C PRO A 72 -5.36 -15.62 -1.77
N GLY A 73 -5.78 -14.67 -2.57
CA GLY A 73 -6.24 -13.37 -2.06
C GLY A 73 -5.17 -12.28 -1.95
N VAL A 74 -3.89 -12.61 -2.08
CA VAL A 74 -2.81 -11.63 -2.21
C VAL A 74 -2.61 -11.25 -3.66
N ARG A 75 -2.64 -9.96 -3.96
CA ARG A 75 -2.35 -9.40 -5.29
C ARG A 75 -1.43 -8.20 -5.13
N ALA A 76 -0.43 -8.11 -5.98
CA ALA A 76 0.55 -7.04 -5.96
C ALA A 76 0.85 -6.50 -7.36
N TRP A 77 1.19 -5.22 -7.43
CA TRP A 77 1.58 -4.53 -8.66
C TRP A 77 2.78 -3.64 -8.42
N LEU A 78 3.64 -3.59 -9.44
CA LEU A 78 4.64 -2.54 -9.58
C LEU A 78 4.06 -1.42 -10.42
N ALA A 79 4.15 -0.20 -9.93
CA ALA A 79 3.88 0.99 -10.73
C ALA A 79 5.17 1.40 -11.44
N ARG A 80 5.10 1.61 -12.76
CA ARG A 80 6.21 2.09 -13.59
C ARG A 80 5.85 3.40 -14.25
N VAL A 81 6.83 4.28 -14.32
CA VAL A 81 6.76 5.56 -15.05
C VAL A 81 7.98 5.62 -15.96
N GLY A 82 7.76 5.71 -17.27
CA GLY A 82 8.84 5.69 -18.25
C GLY A 82 9.71 4.42 -18.18
N GLY A 83 9.15 3.29 -17.76
CA GLY A 83 9.85 2.03 -17.57
C GLY A 83 10.56 1.88 -16.20
N ASP A 84 10.67 2.94 -15.41
CA ASP A 84 11.31 2.91 -14.09
C ASP A 84 10.32 2.50 -13.01
N PRO A 85 10.73 1.67 -12.02
CA PRO A 85 9.91 1.39 -10.84
C PRO A 85 9.63 2.68 -10.07
N ALA A 86 8.35 3.01 -9.90
CA ALA A 86 7.91 4.25 -9.26
C ALA A 86 7.17 4.02 -7.95
N GLY A 87 6.57 2.86 -7.78
CA GLY A 87 5.80 2.56 -6.58
C GLY A 87 5.29 1.13 -6.53
N VAL A 88 4.58 0.84 -5.45
CA VAL A 88 4.01 -0.49 -5.18
C VAL A 88 2.57 -0.38 -4.71
N VAL A 89 1.79 -1.38 -5.06
CA VAL A 89 0.44 -1.60 -4.55
C VAL A 89 0.31 -3.07 -4.19
N GLU A 90 -0.15 -3.37 -2.99
CA GLU A 90 -0.51 -4.72 -2.60
C GLU A 90 -1.85 -4.70 -1.89
N VAL A 91 -2.69 -5.67 -2.21
CA VAL A 91 -3.98 -5.88 -1.56
C VAL A 91 -4.08 -7.33 -1.10
N GLU A 92 -4.87 -7.56 -0.06
CA GLU A 92 -5.14 -8.91 0.44
C GLU A 92 -6.61 -9.05 0.81
N ALA A 93 -7.24 -10.09 0.29
CA ALA A 93 -8.60 -10.45 0.70
C ALA A 93 -8.59 -10.88 2.18
N ARG A 94 -9.53 -10.34 2.95
CA ARG A 94 -9.71 -10.61 4.38
C ARG A 94 -11.06 -11.27 4.63
N PRO A 95 -11.27 -11.88 5.80
CA PRO A 95 -12.58 -12.41 6.18
C PRO A 95 -13.71 -11.36 6.07
N ALA A 96 -14.96 -11.82 5.97
CA ALA A 96 -16.16 -10.98 5.88
C ALA A 96 -16.27 -10.13 4.62
N HIS A 97 -15.72 -10.60 3.49
CA HIS A 97 -15.77 -9.92 2.19
C HIS A 97 -15.08 -8.55 2.19
N GLU A 98 -14.00 -8.45 2.94
CA GLU A 98 -13.17 -7.26 3.03
C GLU A 98 -11.88 -7.42 2.23
N VAL A 99 -11.31 -6.31 1.80
CA VAL A 99 -9.98 -6.23 1.20
C VAL A 99 -9.17 -5.17 1.92
N GLU A 100 -7.99 -5.54 2.36
CA GLU A 100 -7.02 -4.59 2.91
C GLU A 100 -6.04 -4.16 1.82
N ILE A 101 -5.80 -2.85 1.70
CA ILE A 101 -4.62 -2.34 0.98
C ILE A 101 -3.46 -2.43 1.98
N THR A 102 -2.61 -3.45 1.80
CA THR A 102 -1.56 -3.80 2.76
C THR A 102 -0.27 -3.04 2.55
N VAL A 103 0.04 -2.70 1.30
CA VAL A 103 1.22 -1.91 0.92
C VAL A 103 0.81 -0.93 -0.15
N PHE A 104 1.17 0.31 0.05
CA PHE A 104 0.95 1.39 -0.92
C PHE A 104 2.01 2.46 -0.75
N GLY A 105 2.62 2.89 -1.82
CA GLY A 105 3.51 4.03 -1.78
C GLY A 105 4.33 4.22 -3.04
N LEU A 106 4.98 5.37 -3.10
CA LEU A 106 5.92 5.77 -4.15
C LEU A 106 7.35 5.70 -3.63
N VAL A 107 8.29 5.36 -4.53
CA VAL A 107 9.71 5.54 -4.22
C VAL A 107 10.02 7.04 -4.07
N PRO A 108 11.05 7.42 -3.28
CA PRO A 108 11.32 8.83 -2.98
C PRO A 108 11.42 9.75 -4.21
N GLU A 109 11.98 9.25 -5.31
CA GLU A 109 12.18 10.01 -6.55
C GLU A 109 10.86 10.43 -7.23
N PHE A 110 9.76 9.78 -6.92
CA PHE A 110 8.44 10.08 -7.49
C PHE A 110 7.49 10.77 -6.51
N VAL A 111 7.89 10.94 -5.26
CA VAL A 111 7.10 11.66 -4.26
C VAL A 111 7.05 13.16 -4.58
N GLY A 112 5.89 13.78 -4.40
CA GLY A 112 5.71 15.21 -4.62
C GLY A 112 5.66 15.64 -6.09
N ARG A 113 5.50 14.71 -7.03
CA ARG A 113 5.47 14.96 -8.47
C ARG A 113 4.09 14.76 -9.12
N GLY A 114 3.05 14.61 -8.31
CA GLY A 114 1.67 14.49 -8.80
C GLY A 114 1.19 13.06 -9.12
N PHE A 115 1.88 12.03 -8.64
CA PHE A 115 1.53 10.62 -8.90
C PHE A 115 0.67 9.98 -7.80
N GLY A 116 0.77 10.47 -6.55
CA GLY A 116 0.20 9.79 -5.38
C GLY A 116 -1.31 9.64 -5.42
N GLY A 117 -2.03 10.68 -5.82
CA GLY A 117 -3.49 10.64 -5.91
C GLY A 117 -4.00 9.69 -7.00
N HIS A 118 -3.33 9.65 -8.15
CA HIS A 118 -3.66 8.73 -9.24
C HIS A 118 -3.34 7.28 -8.85
N LEU A 119 -2.18 7.02 -8.28
CA LEU A 119 -1.80 5.66 -7.89
C LEU A 119 -2.76 5.12 -6.81
N LEU A 120 -3.13 5.94 -5.83
CA LEU A 120 -4.12 5.54 -4.83
C LEU A 120 -5.49 5.28 -5.45
N THR A 121 -5.93 6.10 -6.40
CA THR A 121 -7.17 5.86 -7.16
C THR A 121 -7.15 4.47 -7.81
N GLN A 122 -6.05 4.10 -8.46
CA GLN A 122 -5.91 2.79 -9.08
C GLN A 122 -5.86 1.67 -8.04
N ALA A 123 -5.16 1.87 -6.92
CA ALA A 123 -5.11 0.90 -5.83
C ALA A 123 -6.50 0.59 -5.27
N VAL A 124 -7.33 1.62 -5.07
CA VAL A 124 -8.71 1.46 -4.59
C VAL A 124 -9.57 0.69 -5.59
N ARG A 125 -9.46 0.99 -6.88
CA ARG A 125 -10.17 0.25 -7.92
C ARG A 125 -9.77 -1.22 -7.94
N LEU A 126 -8.47 -1.51 -7.88
CA LEU A 126 -7.96 -2.87 -7.82
C LEU A 126 -8.44 -3.63 -6.56
N ALA A 127 -8.52 -2.94 -5.42
CA ALA A 127 -9.04 -3.53 -4.19
C ALA A 127 -10.52 -3.91 -4.34
N TRP A 128 -11.35 -3.04 -4.89
CA TRP A 128 -12.77 -3.35 -5.13
C TRP A 128 -13.00 -4.47 -6.14
N GLU A 129 -12.11 -4.61 -7.12
CA GLU A 129 -12.15 -5.67 -8.14
C GLU A 129 -11.58 -7.00 -7.66
N THR A 130 -11.01 -7.07 -6.47
CA THR A 130 -10.42 -8.28 -5.92
C THR A 130 -11.52 -9.31 -5.63
N ALA A 131 -11.37 -10.51 -6.21
CA ALA A 131 -12.34 -11.58 -6.04
C ALA A 131 -12.29 -12.13 -4.60
N GLN A 132 -13.47 -12.35 -4.02
CA GLN A 132 -13.61 -13.06 -2.76
C GLN A 132 -13.60 -14.58 -3.00
N PRO A 133 -13.15 -15.41 -2.02
CA PRO A 133 -13.07 -16.86 -2.18
C PRO A 133 -14.41 -17.52 -2.56
N ASP A 134 -15.53 -16.98 -2.11
CA ASP A 134 -16.88 -17.48 -2.39
C ASP A 134 -17.54 -16.82 -3.61
N GLY A 135 -16.83 -15.95 -4.32
CA GLY A 135 -17.35 -15.21 -5.46
C GLY A 135 -18.30 -14.06 -5.13
N ALA A 136 -18.56 -13.80 -3.85
CA ALA A 136 -19.35 -12.64 -3.46
C ALA A 136 -18.58 -11.33 -3.70
N PRO A 137 -19.28 -10.19 -3.89
CA PRO A 137 -18.62 -8.91 -4.06
C PRO A 137 -17.91 -8.47 -2.77
N THR A 138 -16.81 -7.75 -2.92
CA THR A 138 -16.14 -7.06 -1.81
C THR A 138 -17.05 -6.00 -1.23
N ARG A 139 -17.18 -5.98 0.10
CA ARG A 139 -18.09 -5.06 0.82
C ARG A 139 -17.38 -3.93 1.53
N ARG A 140 -16.09 -4.08 1.79
CA ARG A 140 -15.29 -3.09 2.51
C ARG A 140 -13.86 -3.13 2.02
N VAL A 141 -13.31 -1.96 1.74
CA VAL A 141 -11.89 -1.75 1.48
C VAL A 141 -11.34 -0.90 2.61
N TRP A 142 -10.25 -1.33 3.21
CA TRP A 142 -9.66 -0.63 4.34
C TRP A 142 -8.14 -0.64 4.29
N LEU A 143 -7.54 0.23 5.04
CA LEU A 143 -6.11 0.32 5.24
C LEU A 143 -5.81 0.93 6.60
N HIS A 144 -4.57 0.84 7.02
CA HIS A 144 -4.06 1.62 8.14
C HIS A 144 -2.78 2.34 7.73
N THR A 145 -2.53 3.45 8.39
CA THR A 145 -1.34 4.26 8.20
C THR A 145 -0.80 4.71 9.55
N ALA A 146 0.51 4.85 9.65
CA ALA A 146 1.19 5.29 10.85
C ALA A 146 1.63 6.76 10.71
N SER A 147 1.77 7.46 11.82
CA SER A 147 2.26 8.84 11.84
C SER A 147 3.69 8.99 11.30
N ALA A 148 4.48 7.90 11.25
CA ALA A 148 5.78 7.86 10.62
C ALA A 148 5.73 7.74 9.08
N ASP A 149 4.57 7.45 8.50
CA ASP A 149 4.39 7.42 7.06
C ASP A 149 4.51 8.84 6.48
N HIS A 150 4.53 8.93 5.15
CA HIS A 150 4.67 10.22 4.48
C HIS A 150 3.60 11.21 4.97
N ALA A 151 3.99 12.49 5.15
CA ALA A 151 3.08 13.54 5.66
C ALA A 151 1.81 13.72 4.81
N HIS A 152 1.86 13.39 3.52
CA HIS A 152 0.71 13.45 2.61
C HIS A 152 -0.11 12.15 2.54
N ALA A 153 0.28 11.09 3.25
CA ALA A 153 -0.42 9.80 3.20
C ALA A 153 -1.86 9.92 3.69
N LEU A 154 -2.05 10.33 4.94
CA LEU A 154 -3.39 10.48 5.51
C LEU A 154 -4.27 11.48 4.74
N PRO A 155 -3.81 12.69 4.38
CA PRO A 155 -4.58 13.60 3.55
C PRO A 155 -4.95 13.00 2.18
N ASN A 156 -4.06 12.24 1.55
CA ASN A 156 -4.34 11.58 0.27
C ASN A 156 -5.45 10.53 0.41
N TYR A 157 -5.40 9.69 1.45
CA TYR A 157 -6.46 8.71 1.73
C TYR A 157 -7.82 9.39 1.92
N GLN A 158 -7.88 10.42 2.73
CA GLN A 158 -9.11 11.17 2.97
C GLN A 158 -9.62 11.88 1.70
N ALA A 159 -8.73 12.46 0.91
CA ALA A 159 -9.08 13.10 -0.36
C ALA A 159 -9.62 12.10 -1.40
N ARG A 160 -9.21 10.84 -1.35
CA ARG A 160 -9.76 9.78 -2.22
C ARG A 160 -11.07 9.19 -1.71
N GLY A 161 -11.54 9.59 -0.54
CA GLY A 161 -12.84 9.18 0.00
C GLY A 161 -12.79 8.20 1.15
N PHE A 162 -11.61 7.85 1.67
CA PHE A 162 -11.50 7.05 2.88
C PHE A 162 -11.96 7.84 4.10
N ARG A 163 -12.67 7.15 4.99
CA ARG A 163 -13.13 7.68 6.26
C ARG A 163 -12.32 7.06 7.40
N VAL A 164 -11.88 7.88 8.35
CA VAL A 164 -11.25 7.41 9.58
C VAL A 164 -12.25 6.62 10.43
N VAL A 165 -11.86 5.41 10.83
CA VAL A 165 -12.65 4.52 11.68
C VAL A 165 -12.17 4.61 13.13
N ARG A 166 -10.86 4.55 13.34
CA ARG A 166 -10.23 4.60 14.65
C ARG A 166 -8.77 5.00 14.56
N SER A 167 -8.21 5.41 15.68
CA SER A 167 -6.78 5.64 15.87
C SER A 167 -6.34 5.07 17.20
N GLU A 168 -5.10 4.61 17.28
CA GLU A 168 -4.48 4.19 18.53
C GLU A 168 -3.00 4.59 18.57
N VAL A 169 -2.50 4.85 19.76
CA VAL A 169 -1.08 5.13 19.98
C VAL A 169 -0.36 3.81 20.27
N ARG A 170 0.71 3.56 19.53
CA ARG A 170 1.58 2.40 19.70
C ARG A 170 3.00 2.83 20.05
N ARG A 171 3.66 2.05 20.91
CA ARG A 171 5.06 2.21 21.22
C ARG A 171 5.88 1.23 20.41
N LYS A 172 6.85 1.75 19.68
CA LYS A 172 7.80 0.95 18.90
C LYS A 172 9.20 1.11 19.47
N VAL A 173 9.84 -0.01 19.74
CA VAL A 173 11.27 -0.01 20.10
C VAL A 173 12.06 0.11 18.80
N VAL A 174 12.88 1.15 18.71
CA VAL A 174 13.77 1.37 17.57
C VAL A 174 15.21 1.16 18.09
N PRO A 175 16.05 0.40 17.39
CA PRO A 175 17.47 0.31 17.74
C PRO A 175 18.09 1.70 17.78
N ASP A 176 18.92 1.96 18.77
CA ASP A 176 19.70 3.19 18.81
C ASP A 176 20.67 3.21 17.62
N GLU A 177 20.71 4.32 16.89
CA GLU A 177 21.64 4.52 15.77
C GLU A 177 23.05 4.85 16.30
N ASP A 178 23.58 4.03 17.23
CA ASP A 178 24.95 4.16 17.70
C ASP A 178 25.70 2.86 17.46
N GLY A 179 26.46 2.85 16.36
CA GLY A 179 27.39 1.78 16.01
C GLY A 179 28.08 2.07 14.70
#